data_7454313d79fb8b6c71f60afd530ed811
#
_entry.id   7454313d79fb8b6c71f60afd530ed811
#
_cell.length_a   1.000
_cell.length_b   1.000
_cell.length_c   1.000
_cell.angle_alpha   90.00
_cell.angle_beta   90.00
_cell.angle_gamma   90.00
#
_symmetry.space_group_name_H-M   'P 1'
#
loop_
_entity.id
_entity.type
_entity.pdbx_description
1 polymer ?
#
loop_
_entity_poly.entity_id
_entity_poly.type
_entity_poly.pdbx_seq_one_letter_code
_entity_poly.pdbx_strand_id
1 'polypeptide(L)' 'MGVTPGHLTHSERLQVITSLESAGIFLLKGAIKSAAAALGCSTASIYRYLSQINPSD' A
#
# COMPACT_ATOMS: atom_id res chain seq x y z
N MET A 1 2.31 10.88 -22.04
CA MET A 1 1.80 11.29 -20.78
C MET A 1 2.49 10.63 -19.63
N GLY A 2 3.39 11.25 -19.04
CA GLY A 2 4.12 10.65 -17.96
C GLY A 2 3.38 10.79 -16.64
N VAL A 3 3.16 9.70 -15.96
CA VAL A 3 2.61 9.74 -14.62
C VAL A 3 3.78 9.57 -13.67
N THR A 4 4.04 10.58 -12.88
CA THR A 4 5.13 10.48 -11.93
C THR A 4 4.72 9.54 -10.81
N PRO A 5 5.67 8.78 -10.27
CA PRO A 5 5.35 7.82 -9.20
C PRO A 5 4.72 8.46 -7.98
N GLY A 6 4.98 9.73 -7.77
CA GLY A 6 4.43 10.40 -6.62
C GLY A 6 2.99 10.85 -6.77
N HIS A 7 2.40 10.61 -7.93
CA HIS A 7 1.04 11.08 -8.21
C HIS A 7 0.03 9.95 -8.35
N LEU A 8 0.23 8.87 -7.64
CA LEU A 8 -0.74 7.79 -7.65
C LEU A 8 -2.04 8.26 -7.01
N THR A 9 -3.15 7.91 -7.63
CA THR A 9 -4.45 8.20 -7.06
C THR A 9 -4.73 7.26 -5.91
N HIS A 10 -5.75 7.58 -5.13
CA HIS A 10 -6.15 6.71 -4.03
C HIS A 10 -6.46 5.30 -4.52
N SER A 11 -7.17 5.19 -5.64
CA SER A 11 -7.50 3.89 -6.21
C SER A 11 -6.26 3.11 -6.62
N GLU A 12 -5.31 3.82 -7.22
CA GLU A 12 -4.07 3.17 -7.65
C GLU A 12 -3.26 2.66 -6.46
N ARG A 13 -3.23 3.44 -5.39
CA ARG A 13 -2.55 3.01 -4.18
C ARG A 13 -3.20 1.77 -3.59
N LEU A 14 -4.52 1.75 -3.57
CA LEU A 14 -5.25 0.58 -3.08
C LEU A 14 -4.95 -0.64 -3.94
N GLN A 15 -4.87 -0.47 -5.25
CA GLN A 15 -4.56 -1.59 -6.13
C GLN A 15 -3.18 -2.15 -5.86
N VAL A 16 -2.20 -1.29 -5.67
CA VAL A 16 -0.84 -1.73 -5.38
C VAL A 16 -0.82 -2.47 -4.05
N ILE A 17 -1.44 -1.91 -3.04
CA ILE A 17 -1.45 -2.52 -1.71
C ILE A 17 -2.21 -3.84 -1.72
N THR A 18 -3.31 -3.92 -2.45
CA THR A 18 -4.05 -5.15 -2.60
C THR A 18 -3.20 -6.23 -3.24
N SER A 19 -2.45 -5.89 -4.28
CA SER A 19 -1.56 -6.82 -4.94
C SER A 19 -0.48 -7.33 -3.98
N LEU A 20 0.11 -6.43 -3.21
CA LEU A 20 1.14 -6.79 -2.25
C LEU A 20 0.57 -7.70 -1.16
N GLU A 21 -0.62 -7.38 -0.70
CA GLU A 21 -1.27 -8.16 0.33
C GLU A 21 -1.60 -9.56 -0.18
N SER A 22 -2.09 -9.66 -1.40
CA SER A 22 -2.41 -10.95 -2.00
C SER A 22 -1.16 -11.81 -2.18
N ALA A 23 -0.03 -11.17 -2.44
CA ALA A 23 1.23 -11.89 -2.61
C ALA A 23 1.86 -12.28 -1.27
N GLY A 24 1.28 -11.84 -0.17
CA GLY A 24 1.82 -12.13 1.15
C GLY A 24 3.03 -11.28 1.52
N ILE A 25 3.26 -10.20 0.78
CA ILE A 25 4.41 -9.34 1.02
C ILE A 25 4.39 -8.76 2.43
N PHE A 26 3.21 -8.38 2.90
CA PHE A 26 3.09 -7.72 4.20
C PHE A 26 3.31 -8.67 5.38
N LEU A 27 3.46 -9.96 5.12
CA LEU A 27 3.85 -10.91 6.15
C LEU A 27 5.34 -10.80 6.46
N LEU A 28 6.10 -10.21 5.55
CA LEU A 28 7.52 -10.05 5.74
C LEU A 28 7.80 -8.87 6.68
N LYS A 29 8.77 -9.08 7.54
CA LYS A 29 9.15 -8.04 8.48
C LYS A 29 9.70 -6.83 7.72
N GLY A 30 9.21 -5.66 8.03
CA GLY A 30 9.66 -4.44 7.40
C GLY A 30 9.02 -4.14 6.06
N ALA A 31 8.15 -5.01 5.56
CA ALA A 31 7.50 -4.78 4.28
C ALA A 31 6.59 -3.55 4.32
N ILE A 32 5.95 -3.30 5.45
CA ILE A 32 5.09 -2.14 5.60
C ILE A 32 5.89 -0.86 5.41
N LYS A 33 7.06 -0.79 6.02
CA LYS A 33 7.91 0.39 5.88
C LYS A 33 8.39 0.55 4.45
N SER A 34 8.78 -0.55 3.81
CA SER A 34 9.22 -0.51 2.42
C SER A 34 8.11 -0.05 1.50
N ALA A 35 6.90 -0.55 1.70
CA ALA A 35 5.76 -0.15 0.89
C ALA A 35 5.43 1.33 1.10
N ALA A 36 5.47 1.80 2.34
CA ALA A 36 5.20 3.19 2.64
C ALA A 36 6.21 4.09 1.94
N ALA A 37 7.48 3.72 1.98
CA ALA A 37 8.52 4.50 1.32
C ALA A 37 8.32 4.53 -0.19
N ALA A 38 7.98 3.38 -0.76
CA ALA A 38 7.77 3.28 -2.20
C ALA A 38 6.58 4.11 -2.66
N LEU A 39 5.54 4.17 -1.85
CA LEU A 39 4.33 4.92 -2.20
C LEU A 39 4.39 6.37 -1.74
N GLY A 40 5.41 6.74 -0.99
CA GLY A 40 5.55 8.11 -0.51
C GLY A 40 4.54 8.46 0.57
N CYS A 41 4.15 7.49 1.38
CA CYS A 41 3.21 7.74 2.47
C CYS A 41 3.76 7.15 3.76
N SER A 42 3.03 7.34 4.85
CA SER A 42 3.45 6.82 6.14
C SER A 42 2.97 5.39 6.34
N THR A 43 3.58 4.71 7.31
CA THR A 43 3.13 3.35 7.63
C THR A 43 1.68 3.36 8.12
N ALA A 44 1.28 4.42 8.81
CA ALA A 44 -0.10 4.54 9.26
C ALA A 44 -1.06 4.51 8.07
N SER A 45 -0.68 5.17 6.98
CA SER A 45 -1.50 5.15 5.76
C SER A 45 -1.62 3.74 5.21
N ILE A 46 -0.53 2.98 5.23
CA ILE A 46 -0.56 1.60 4.76
C ILE A 46 -1.56 0.79 5.58
N TYR A 47 -1.53 0.93 6.89
CA TYR A 47 -2.47 0.20 7.75
C TYR A 47 -3.92 0.59 7.46
N ARG A 48 -4.15 1.85 7.17
CA ARG A 48 -5.50 2.30 6.83
C ARG A 48 -5.99 1.66 5.52
N TYR A 49 -5.11 1.58 4.53
CA TYR A 49 -5.46 0.93 3.27
C TYR A 49 -5.74 -0.55 3.48
N LEU A 50 -4.91 -1.21 4.28
CA LEU A 50 -5.13 -2.61 4.58
C LEU A 50 -6.45 -2.84 5.28
N SER A 51 -6.83 -1.91 6.15
CA SER A 51 -8.12 -1.99 6.83
C SER A 51 -9.28 -1.88 5.85
N GLN A 52 -9.11 -1.09 4.79
CA GLN A 52 -10.14 -0.98 3.77
C GLN A 52 -10.24 -2.24 2.92
N ILE A 53 -9.11 -2.89 2.68
CA ILE A 53 -9.07 -4.12 1.90
C ILE A 53 -9.63 -5.29 2.71
N ASN A 54 -9.25 -5.35 3.98
CA ASN A 54 -9.68 -6.42 4.88
C ASN A 54 -10.41 -5.83 6.07
N PRO A 55 -11.66 -5.48 5.91
CA PRO A 55 -12.41 -4.84 6.99
C PRO A 55 -12.89 -5.83 8.04
N SER A 56 -12.28 -6.94 8.17
CA SER A 56 -12.75 -7.97 9.02
C SER A 56 -12.52 -7.64 10.45
N ASP A 57 -13.30 -7.39 11.07
CA ASP A 57 -13.29 -7.11 12.41
C ASP A 57 -12.66 -6.24 12.86
#